data_80234dc0b3ecabc1ff2049d0a4570205
#
_entry.id   80234dc0b3ecabc1ff2049d0a4570205
#
_cell.length_a   1.000
_cell.length_b   1.000
_cell.length_c   1.000
_cell.angle_alpha   90.00
_cell.angle_beta   90.00
_cell.angle_gamma   90.00
#
_symmetry.space_group_name_H-M   'P 1'
#
loop_
_entity.id
_entity.type
_entity.pdbx_description
1 polymer ?
#
loop_
_entity_poly.entity_id
_entity_poly.type
_entity_poly.pdbx_seq_one_letter_code
_entity_poly.pdbx_strand_id
1 'polypeptide(L)'
;GSDPEGYNTLMNDVDEIAKQLKRLSDADVPVLFRPLHEASGGWFWWGADGSEAYKKLWQAIYDKLTNEYKLDNIIWVWNGQAANWYPGDEYVDIIGEDIYPGTRDYSAQSSKYLEATDYSPSGKIVALTENGCLFDLDKAFAANTAWSYFGTWSGEFCISSSEKYTEKSMWQKVYNSDYAVTLSSLPDLKSYPISSDNTQITLDSTSKEVTYGDSITLKASVTSDTPQTVTWKSSNTAVATVKDGVVTATGKGTAKITASLPNGRSAVCTVKVTTKKLPTS
;
A
#
# COMPACT_ATOMS: atom_id res chain seq x y z
N GLY A 1 -26.17 -10.60 -5.08
CA GLY A 1 -26.96 -9.85 -4.09
C GLY A 1 -28.46 -10.05 -4.30
N SER A 2 -29.24 -9.63 -3.34
CA SER A 2 -30.72 -9.73 -3.39
C SER A 2 -31.39 -8.65 -4.25
N ASP A 3 -30.61 -7.73 -4.83
CA ASP A 3 -31.08 -6.64 -5.69
C ASP A 3 -30.32 -6.62 -7.03
N PRO A 4 -30.79 -7.37 -8.04
CA PRO A 4 -30.18 -7.37 -9.37
C PRO A 4 -30.33 -6.04 -10.11
N GLU A 5 -31.41 -5.27 -9.87
CA GLU A 5 -31.66 -4.00 -10.53
C GLU A 5 -30.67 -2.93 -10.03
N GLY A 6 -30.47 -2.82 -8.72
CA GLY A 6 -29.46 -1.94 -8.13
C GLY A 6 -28.04 -2.28 -8.57
N TYR A 7 -27.71 -3.58 -8.65
CA TYR A 7 -26.41 -4.01 -9.19
C TYR A 7 -26.23 -3.60 -10.64
N ASN A 8 -27.23 -3.80 -11.50
CA ASN A 8 -27.14 -3.42 -12.91
C ASN A 8 -27.02 -1.89 -13.07
N THR A 9 -27.75 -1.12 -12.28
CA THR A 9 -27.63 0.35 -12.26
C THR A 9 -26.20 0.77 -11.91
N LEU A 10 -25.65 0.22 -10.86
CA LEU A 10 -24.28 0.49 -10.44
C LEU A 10 -23.26 0.13 -11.55
N MET A 11 -23.41 -1.03 -12.18
CA MET A 11 -22.50 -1.44 -13.26
C MET A 11 -22.63 -0.55 -14.50
N ASN A 12 -23.81 -0.01 -14.78
CA ASN A 12 -23.99 0.99 -15.84
C ASN A 12 -23.26 2.31 -15.51
N ASP A 13 -23.26 2.73 -14.25
CA ASP A 13 -22.47 3.90 -13.81
C ASP A 13 -20.97 3.65 -13.97
N VAL A 14 -20.51 2.43 -13.67
CA VAL A 14 -19.10 2.02 -13.92
C VAL A 14 -18.79 2.03 -15.41
N ASP A 15 -19.74 1.65 -16.30
CA ASP A 15 -19.57 1.75 -17.75
C ASP A 15 -19.37 3.21 -18.21
N GLU A 16 -20.09 4.17 -17.61
CA GLU A 16 -19.89 5.59 -17.94
C GLU A 16 -18.52 6.10 -17.46
N ILE A 17 -18.08 5.67 -16.28
CA ILE A 17 -16.72 5.95 -15.78
C ILE A 17 -15.68 5.34 -16.73
N ALA A 18 -15.86 4.08 -17.12
CA ALA A 18 -14.95 3.37 -18.03
C ALA A 18 -14.75 4.13 -19.37
N LYS A 19 -15.82 4.70 -19.94
CA LYS A 19 -15.74 5.51 -21.17
C LYS A 19 -14.84 6.74 -20.99
N GLN A 20 -14.89 7.40 -19.82
CA GLN A 20 -14.03 8.55 -19.55
C GLN A 20 -12.57 8.12 -19.31
N LEU A 21 -12.35 7.05 -18.54
CA LEU A 21 -11.02 6.49 -18.33
C LEU A 21 -10.39 6.00 -19.65
N LYS A 22 -11.19 5.42 -20.53
CA LYS A 22 -10.75 4.99 -21.87
C LYS A 22 -10.20 6.16 -22.70
N ARG A 23 -10.80 7.34 -22.61
CA ARG A 23 -10.28 8.54 -23.30
C ARG A 23 -8.89 8.93 -22.80
N LEU A 24 -8.61 8.73 -21.51
CA LEU A 24 -7.29 8.97 -20.93
C LEU A 24 -6.31 7.85 -21.34
N SER A 25 -6.75 6.60 -21.35
CA SER A 25 -5.96 5.47 -21.85
C SER A 25 -5.56 5.68 -23.32
N ASP A 26 -6.50 6.08 -24.18
CA ASP A 26 -6.21 6.35 -25.60
C ASP A 26 -5.24 7.52 -25.83
N ALA A 27 -5.04 8.36 -24.81
CA ALA A 27 -4.10 9.48 -24.81
C ALA A 27 -2.80 9.19 -24.05
N ASP A 28 -2.55 7.93 -23.67
CA ASP A 28 -1.41 7.50 -22.85
C ASP A 28 -1.27 8.29 -21.54
N VAL A 29 -2.39 8.62 -20.89
CA VAL A 29 -2.42 9.32 -19.61
C VAL A 29 -2.64 8.32 -18.46
N PRO A 30 -1.68 8.09 -17.58
CA PRO A 30 -1.86 7.25 -16.40
C PRO A 30 -2.79 7.94 -15.38
N VAL A 31 -3.58 7.14 -14.67
CA VAL A 31 -4.58 7.62 -13.71
C VAL A 31 -4.39 6.96 -12.36
N LEU A 32 -4.16 7.75 -11.32
CA LEU A 32 -4.31 7.30 -9.93
C LEU A 32 -5.81 7.23 -9.62
N PHE A 33 -6.39 6.04 -9.65
CA PHE A 33 -7.82 5.82 -9.45
C PHE A 33 -8.09 5.34 -8.03
N ARG A 34 -8.75 6.20 -7.24
CA ARG A 34 -9.05 5.99 -5.82
C ARG A 34 -10.58 5.93 -5.60
N PRO A 35 -11.25 4.86 -6.05
CA PRO A 35 -12.68 4.71 -5.83
C PRO A 35 -12.97 4.26 -4.39
N LEU A 36 -14.22 4.46 -3.94
CA LEU A 36 -14.77 3.86 -2.72
C LEU A 36 -13.92 4.11 -1.46
N HIS A 37 -13.37 5.33 -1.33
CA HIS A 37 -12.49 5.71 -0.23
C HIS A 37 -13.19 5.67 1.13
N GLU A 38 -12.40 5.58 2.21
CA GLU A 38 -12.84 5.66 3.62
C GLU A 38 -13.99 4.68 3.99
N ALA A 39 -14.00 3.52 3.35
CA ALA A 39 -15.12 2.58 3.47
C ALA A 39 -15.36 2.09 4.90
N SER A 40 -14.29 1.92 5.69
CA SER A 40 -14.38 1.45 7.08
C SER A 40 -15.04 2.46 8.03
N GLY A 41 -15.11 3.74 7.63
CA GLY A 41 -15.75 4.79 8.42
C GLY A 41 -17.28 4.69 8.48
N GLY A 42 -17.89 4.00 7.50
CA GLY A 42 -19.34 3.73 7.48
C GLY A 42 -20.23 4.93 7.12
N TRP A 43 -19.67 6.10 6.81
CA TRP A 43 -20.46 7.28 6.41
C TRP A 43 -20.79 7.32 4.92
N PHE A 44 -20.14 6.53 4.12
CA PHE A 44 -20.46 6.35 2.70
C PHE A 44 -21.28 5.08 2.47
N TRP A 45 -22.17 5.10 1.48
CA TRP A 45 -23.05 3.98 1.16
C TRP A 45 -22.26 2.70 0.81
N TRP A 46 -21.10 2.80 0.18
CA TRP A 46 -20.27 1.66 -0.20
C TRP A 46 -19.60 0.95 1.00
N GLY A 47 -19.63 1.56 2.18
CA GLY A 47 -19.18 0.95 3.42
C GLY A 47 -20.33 0.39 4.29
N ALA A 48 -21.59 0.68 3.96
CA ALA A 48 -22.73 0.41 4.82
C ALA A 48 -22.97 -1.09 5.12
N ASP A 49 -22.71 -1.95 4.16
CA ASP A 49 -22.92 -3.40 4.27
C ASP A 49 -21.68 -4.19 4.76
N GLY A 50 -20.66 -3.49 5.22
CA GLY A 50 -19.46 -4.06 5.83
C GLY A 50 -18.40 -4.50 4.83
N SER A 51 -17.29 -5.00 5.38
CA SER A 51 -16.05 -5.25 4.63
C SER A 51 -16.17 -6.30 3.53
N GLU A 52 -16.98 -7.35 3.74
CA GLU A 52 -17.13 -8.42 2.75
C GLU A 52 -17.91 -7.95 1.51
N ALA A 53 -18.95 -7.12 1.70
CA ALA A 53 -19.69 -6.52 0.60
C ALA A 53 -18.83 -5.52 -0.17
N TYR A 54 -18.08 -4.70 0.56
CA TYR A 54 -17.14 -3.74 -0.01
C TYR A 54 -16.07 -4.41 -0.88
N LYS A 55 -15.41 -5.47 -0.39
CA LYS A 55 -14.39 -6.19 -1.15
C LYS A 55 -14.93 -6.76 -2.45
N LYS A 56 -16.13 -7.32 -2.43
CA LYS A 56 -16.81 -7.81 -3.65
C LYS A 56 -17.10 -6.66 -4.63
N LEU A 57 -17.54 -5.52 -4.13
CA LEU A 57 -17.78 -4.34 -4.96
C LEU A 57 -16.49 -3.83 -5.60
N TRP A 58 -15.41 -3.71 -4.82
CA TRP A 58 -14.09 -3.34 -5.33
C TRP A 58 -13.62 -4.26 -6.45
N GLN A 59 -13.67 -5.58 -6.21
CA GLN A 59 -13.26 -6.59 -7.16
C GLN A 59 -14.12 -6.56 -8.44
N ALA A 60 -15.43 -6.34 -8.33
CA ALA A 60 -16.32 -6.21 -9.49
C ALA A 60 -15.98 -4.99 -10.35
N ILE A 61 -15.66 -3.83 -9.73
CA ILE A 61 -15.23 -2.62 -10.45
C ILE A 61 -13.86 -2.87 -11.10
N TYR A 62 -12.92 -3.46 -10.37
CA TYR A 62 -11.61 -3.84 -10.89
C TYR A 62 -11.72 -4.73 -12.11
N ASP A 63 -12.48 -5.83 -12.02
CA ASP A 63 -12.65 -6.78 -13.11
C ASP A 63 -13.28 -6.11 -14.33
N LYS A 64 -14.27 -5.26 -14.13
CA LYS A 64 -14.93 -4.53 -15.22
C LYS A 64 -13.96 -3.59 -15.92
N LEU A 65 -13.24 -2.75 -15.20
CA LEU A 65 -12.33 -1.77 -15.78
C LEU A 65 -11.07 -2.42 -16.37
N THR A 66 -10.45 -3.34 -15.65
CA THR A 66 -9.16 -3.94 -16.06
C THR A 66 -9.36 -5.10 -17.03
N ASN A 67 -10.30 -6.02 -16.74
CA ASN A 67 -10.42 -7.25 -17.50
C ASN A 67 -11.43 -7.17 -18.64
N GLU A 68 -12.53 -6.41 -18.49
CA GLU A 68 -13.55 -6.25 -19.55
C GLU A 68 -13.16 -5.10 -20.49
N TYR A 69 -12.93 -3.88 -19.95
CA TYR A 69 -12.57 -2.69 -20.73
C TYR A 69 -11.09 -2.63 -21.14
N LYS A 70 -10.23 -3.47 -20.56
CA LYS A 70 -8.78 -3.54 -20.84
C LYS A 70 -8.07 -2.20 -20.61
N LEU A 71 -8.43 -1.49 -19.55
CA LEU A 71 -7.77 -0.25 -19.15
C LEU A 71 -6.47 -0.57 -18.41
N ASP A 72 -5.34 -0.35 -19.06
CA ASP A 72 -3.98 -0.64 -18.56
C ASP A 72 -3.26 0.61 -18.01
N ASN A 73 -3.91 1.77 -18.11
CA ASN A 73 -3.41 3.05 -17.60
C ASN A 73 -3.84 3.38 -16.17
N ILE A 74 -4.57 2.48 -15.50
CA ILE A 74 -5.07 2.68 -14.13
C ILE A 74 -4.05 2.20 -13.12
N ILE A 75 -3.71 3.07 -12.17
CA ILE A 75 -2.98 2.76 -10.94
C ILE A 75 -4.01 2.73 -9.81
N TRP A 76 -4.25 1.56 -9.24
CA TRP A 76 -5.31 1.32 -8.27
C TRP A 76 -4.89 1.75 -6.87
N VAL A 77 -5.50 2.81 -6.36
CA VAL A 77 -5.24 3.34 -5.02
C VAL A 77 -6.36 2.92 -4.08
N TRP A 78 -6.10 1.95 -3.22
CA TRP A 78 -7.03 1.51 -2.21
C TRP A 78 -6.90 2.35 -0.93
N ASN A 79 -8.04 2.79 -0.40
CA ASN A 79 -8.12 3.65 0.78
C ASN A 79 -9.31 3.25 1.67
N GLY A 80 -9.40 1.97 2.00
CA GLY A 80 -10.46 1.45 2.90
C GLY A 80 -10.18 1.68 4.37
N GLN A 81 -8.95 2.04 4.73
CA GLN A 81 -8.46 2.46 6.05
C GLN A 81 -8.63 1.43 7.19
N ALA A 82 -8.76 0.14 6.88
CA ALA A 82 -8.71 -0.94 7.88
C ALA A 82 -8.36 -2.27 7.23
N ALA A 83 -7.51 -3.06 7.88
CA ALA A 83 -6.93 -4.29 7.35
C ALA A 83 -7.97 -5.32 6.84
N ASN A 84 -9.10 -5.45 7.54
CA ASN A 84 -10.16 -6.38 7.14
C ASN A 84 -10.99 -5.92 5.93
N TRP A 85 -10.76 -4.70 5.43
CA TRP A 85 -11.38 -4.14 4.22
C TRP A 85 -10.49 -4.29 2.98
N TYR A 86 -9.24 -4.75 3.16
CA TYR A 86 -8.28 -4.90 2.07
C TYR A 86 -8.73 -5.97 1.06
N PRO A 87 -8.87 -5.64 -0.23
CA PRO A 87 -9.45 -6.56 -1.22
C PRO A 87 -8.50 -7.63 -1.72
N GLY A 88 -7.20 -7.47 -1.50
CA GLY A 88 -6.12 -8.36 -1.95
C GLY A 88 -5.07 -7.63 -2.77
N ASP A 89 -3.83 -8.12 -2.71
CA ASP A 89 -2.67 -7.49 -3.37
C ASP A 89 -2.81 -7.43 -4.90
N GLU A 90 -3.55 -8.36 -5.48
CA GLU A 90 -3.81 -8.43 -6.93
C GLU A 90 -4.72 -7.32 -7.46
N TYR A 91 -5.44 -6.63 -6.55
CA TYR A 91 -6.40 -5.57 -6.89
C TYR A 91 -5.91 -4.17 -6.52
N VAL A 92 -4.70 -4.02 -6.00
CA VAL A 92 -4.20 -2.77 -5.42
C VAL A 92 -2.75 -2.53 -5.83
N ASP A 93 -2.45 -1.31 -6.25
CA ASP A 93 -1.09 -0.85 -6.51
C ASP A 93 -0.55 0.01 -5.37
N ILE A 94 -1.38 0.89 -4.82
CA ILE A 94 -1.02 1.85 -3.78
C ILE A 94 -2.04 1.76 -2.63
N ILE A 95 -1.56 1.78 -1.40
CA ILE A 95 -2.38 1.91 -0.20
C ILE A 95 -2.44 3.38 0.20
N GLY A 96 -3.64 3.91 0.32
CA GLY A 96 -3.90 5.28 0.75
C GLY A 96 -4.38 5.36 2.19
N GLU A 97 -3.97 6.40 2.90
CA GLU A 97 -4.49 6.80 4.20
C GLU A 97 -4.98 8.25 4.15
N ASP A 98 -6.11 8.51 4.77
CA ASP A 98 -6.68 9.84 4.95
C ASP A 98 -6.57 10.23 6.42
N ILE A 99 -5.79 11.28 6.72
CA ILE A 99 -5.45 11.63 8.08
C ILE A 99 -5.74 13.11 8.33
N TYR A 100 -6.61 13.36 9.31
CA TYR A 100 -6.96 14.70 9.78
C TYR A 100 -6.49 14.88 11.24
N PRO A 101 -5.19 15.12 11.48
CA PRO A 101 -4.60 15.06 12.82
C PRO A 101 -4.96 16.25 13.71
N GLY A 102 -5.65 17.25 13.18
CA GLY A 102 -6.04 18.47 13.88
C GLY A 102 -5.22 19.69 13.48
N THR A 103 -5.33 20.74 14.31
CA THR A 103 -4.73 22.05 14.02
C THR A 103 -3.22 22.02 14.21
N ARG A 104 -2.46 22.27 13.14
CA ARG A 104 -0.99 22.43 13.15
C ARG A 104 -0.24 21.24 13.76
N ASP A 105 -0.79 20.06 13.65
CA ASP A 105 -0.05 18.83 13.98
C ASP A 105 0.84 18.42 12.81
N TYR A 106 2.08 18.89 12.85
CA TYR A 106 3.10 18.62 11.83
C TYR A 106 3.89 17.32 12.09
N SER A 107 3.31 16.38 12.84
CA SER A 107 3.95 15.07 13.07
C SER A 107 3.99 14.24 11.79
N ALA A 108 4.93 13.29 11.73
CA ALA A 108 5.11 12.41 10.58
C ALA A 108 3.96 11.40 10.37
N GLN A 109 3.05 11.26 11.32
CA GLN A 109 1.96 10.27 11.32
C GLN A 109 2.48 8.82 11.20
N SER A 110 3.63 8.52 11.80
CA SER A 110 4.37 7.26 11.64
C SER A 110 3.56 6.03 12.07
N SER A 111 2.71 6.15 13.10
CA SER A 111 1.86 5.02 13.53
C SER A 111 0.86 4.61 12.47
N LYS A 112 0.23 5.57 11.79
CA LYS A 112 -0.69 5.32 10.68
C LYS A 112 0.03 4.80 9.45
N TYR A 113 1.21 5.32 9.16
CA TYR A 113 2.05 4.80 8.08
C TYR A 113 2.40 3.33 8.31
N LEU A 114 2.84 2.96 9.52
CA LEU A 114 3.17 1.57 9.85
C LEU A 114 1.96 0.66 9.80
N GLU A 115 0.79 1.11 10.30
CA GLU A 115 -0.46 0.39 10.17
C GLU A 115 -0.79 0.11 8.70
N ALA A 116 -0.68 1.13 7.83
CA ALA A 116 -0.92 1.00 6.41
C ALA A 116 0.05 0.03 5.71
N THR A 117 1.34 0.02 6.10
CA THR A 117 2.31 -0.93 5.54
C THR A 117 1.98 -2.39 5.87
N ASP A 118 1.21 -2.63 6.93
CA ASP A 118 0.82 -3.98 7.35
C ASP A 118 -0.44 -4.50 6.63
N TYR A 119 -1.17 -3.66 5.87
CA TYR A 119 -2.34 -4.10 5.11
C TYR A 119 -1.98 -5.04 3.95
N SER A 120 -0.85 -4.79 3.30
CA SER A 120 -0.38 -5.58 2.17
C SER A 120 0.67 -6.61 2.57
N PRO A 121 0.44 -7.91 2.31
CA PRO A 121 1.46 -8.93 2.48
C PRO A 121 2.72 -8.75 1.63
N SER A 122 2.58 -8.17 0.43
CA SER A 122 3.71 -7.98 -0.50
C SER A 122 4.45 -6.66 -0.31
N GLY A 123 3.94 -5.74 0.52
CA GLY A 123 4.57 -4.44 0.77
C GLY A 123 4.31 -3.43 -0.34
N LYS A 124 3.04 -3.07 -0.54
CA LYS A 124 2.66 -2.03 -1.51
C LYS A 124 3.16 -0.64 -1.08
N ILE A 125 3.28 0.25 -2.05
CA ILE A 125 3.55 1.68 -1.83
C ILE A 125 2.43 2.27 -0.96
N VAL A 126 2.82 3.11 0.01
CA VAL A 126 1.87 3.77 0.92
C VAL A 126 1.88 5.27 0.66
N ALA A 127 0.71 5.87 0.57
CA ALA A 127 0.50 7.29 0.33
C ALA A 127 -0.42 7.93 1.37
N LEU A 128 -0.23 9.21 1.63
CA LEU A 128 -1.14 10.04 2.42
C LEU A 128 -2.14 10.70 1.46
N THR A 129 -3.19 9.95 1.12
CA THR A 129 -4.12 10.31 0.04
C THR A 129 -4.95 11.54 0.35
N GLU A 130 -5.25 11.77 1.63
CA GLU A 130 -5.78 13.03 2.13
C GLU A 130 -5.10 13.44 3.43
N ASN A 131 -4.86 14.72 3.60
CA ASN A 131 -4.49 15.26 4.91
C ASN A 131 -5.20 16.58 5.21
N GLY A 132 -5.55 16.77 6.50
CA GLY A 132 -6.11 18.02 7.01
C GLY A 132 -5.05 19.01 7.47
N CYS A 133 -3.79 18.60 7.52
CA CYS A 133 -2.64 19.42 7.94
C CYS A 133 -1.39 18.87 7.29
N LEU A 134 -0.51 19.72 6.76
CA LEU A 134 0.79 19.27 6.25
C LEU A 134 1.62 18.65 7.37
N PHE A 135 2.40 17.66 7.03
CA PHE A 135 3.39 17.08 7.92
C PHE A 135 4.80 17.60 7.61
N ASP A 136 5.66 17.58 8.60
CA ASP A 136 7.05 18.00 8.47
C ASP A 136 7.87 16.90 7.80
N LEU A 137 8.38 17.14 6.59
CA LEU A 137 9.15 16.16 5.83
C LEU A 137 10.44 15.74 6.53
N ASP A 138 11.12 16.64 7.24
CA ASP A 138 12.34 16.29 7.98
C ASP A 138 12.03 15.28 9.10
N LYS A 139 10.88 15.47 9.78
CA LYS A 139 10.41 14.51 10.80
C LYS A 139 10.02 13.17 10.17
N ALA A 140 9.36 13.22 9.02
CA ALA A 140 8.95 12.00 8.32
C ALA A 140 10.15 11.17 7.87
N PHE A 141 11.14 11.78 7.25
CA PHE A 141 12.38 11.11 6.85
C PHE A 141 13.18 10.60 8.05
N ALA A 142 13.31 11.40 9.11
CA ALA A 142 13.98 10.97 10.35
C ALA A 142 13.30 9.76 11.02
N ALA A 143 11.99 9.64 10.85
CA ALA A 143 11.18 8.53 11.38
C ALA A 143 11.03 7.35 10.40
N ASN A 144 11.67 7.37 9.23
CA ASN A 144 11.45 6.41 8.13
C ASN A 144 9.96 6.27 7.74
N THR A 145 9.23 7.37 7.77
CA THR A 145 7.83 7.46 7.36
C THR A 145 7.79 7.97 5.92
N ALA A 146 7.90 7.05 4.98
CA ALA A 146 8.08 7.37 3.57
C ALA A 146 6.74 7.42 2.82
N TRP A 147 5.88 8.40 3.13
CA TRP A 147 4.71 8.69 2.33
C TRP A 147 5.12 8.97 0.88
N SER A 148 4.68 8.14 -0.06
CA SER A 148 5.10 8.23 -1.47
C SER A 148 4.57 9.48 -2.18
N TYR A 149 3.37 9.90 -1.82
CA TYR A 149 2.81 11.21 -2.13
C TYR A 149 1.84 11.64 -1.05
N PHE A 150 1.43 12.91 -1.08
CA PHE A 150 0.38 13.42 -0.21
C PHE A 150 -0.55 14.37 -0.95
N GLY A 151 -1.82 14.42 -0.54
CA GLY A 151 -2.82 15.36 -1.02
C GLY A 151 -3.51 16.08 0.13
N THR A 152 -3.30 17.40 0.25
CA THR A 152 -4.02 18.18 1.27
C THR A 152 -5.44 18.46 0.81
N TRP A 153 -6.41 18.20 1.71
CA TRP A 153 -7.82 18.39 1.39
C TRP A 153 -8.12 19.85 1.07
N SER A 154 -9.22 20.06 0.35
CA SER A 154 -9.63 21.36 -0.17
C SER A 154 -10.14 22.34 0.91
N GLY A 155 -10.51 23.54 0.49
CA GLY A 155 -11.15 24.56 1.33
C GLY A 155 -10.26 25.06 2.46
N GLU A 156 -10.76 24.99 3.68
CA GLU A 156 -10.06 25.54 4.86
C GLU A 156 -8.72 24.84 5.18
N PHE A 157 -8.48 23.65 4.64
CA PHE A 157 -7.23 22.92 4.87
C PHE A 157 -6.07 23.42 4.01
N CYS A 158 -6.33 23.95 2.80
CA CYS A 158 -5.26 24.36 1.89
C CYS A 158 -5.32 25.82 1.42
N ILE A 159 -6.52 26.41 1.20
CA ILE A 159 -6.66 27.72 0.56
C ILE A 159 -7.05 28.83 1.55
N SER A 160 -7.32 28.48 2.78
CA SER A 160 -7.77 29.42 3.80
C SER A 160 -6.67 30.40 4.22
N SER A 161 -6.98 31.71 4.21
CA SER A 161 -6.11 32.73 4.75
C SER A 161 -5.97 32.71 6.28
N SER A 162 -6.78 31.89 6.97
CA SER A 162 -6.74 31.79 8.43
C SER A 162 -5.53 31.04 8.97
N GLU A 163 -4.85 30.27 8.12
CA GLU A 163 -3.73 29.40 8.52
C GLU A 163 -4.10 28.47 9.70
N LYS A 164 -5.38 28.13 9.82
CA LYS A 164 -5.91 27.36 10.96
C LYS A 164 -5.21 26.01 11.09
N TYR A 165 -5.15 25.24 10.00
CA TYR A 165 -4.62 23.89 10.02
C TYR A 165 -3.14 23.86 9.67
N THR A 166 -2.71 24.63 8.68
CA THR A 166 -1.30 24.69 8.25
C THR A 166 -0.85 26.15 8.09
N GLU A 167 0.19 26.54 8.79
CA GLU A 167 0.78 27.86 8.68
C GLU A 167 1.49 28.05 7.33
N LYS A 168 1.49 29.26 6.81
CA LYS A 168 2.19 29.60 5.56
C LYS A 168 3.67 29.21 5.60
N SER A 169 4.31 29.36 6.74
CA SER A 169 5.70 28.95 6.96
C SER A 169 5.92 27.46 6.74
N MET A 170 4.98 26.62 7.16
CA MET A 170 5.03 25.16 6.94
C MET A 170 4.81 24.80 5.46
N TRP A 171 3.86 25.48 4.77
CA TRP A 171 3.73 25.35 3.32
C TRP A 171 5.04 25.65 2.61
N GLN A 172 5.68 26.78 2.95
CA GLN A 172 6.96 27.16 2.38
C GLN A 172 8.05 26.13 2.69
N LYS A 173 8.12 25.64 3.93
CA LYS A 173 9.07 24.61 4.34
C LYS A 173 8.91 23.34 3.51
N VAL A 174 7.70 22.81 3.39
CA VAL A 174 7.42 21.54 2.70
C VAL A 174 7.72 21.67 1.20
N TYR A 175 7.20 22.71 0.54
CA TYR A 175 7.36 22.85 -0.91
C TYR A 175 8.76 23.30 -1.38
N ASN A 176 9.61 23.78 -0.45
CA ASN A 176 11.03 24.06 -0.74
C ASN A 176 11.97 23.01 -0.15
N SER A 177 11.46 21.91 0.39
CA SER A 177 12.28 20.83 0.91
C SER A 177 12.91 20.03 -0.23
N ASP A 178 14.16 19.60 -0.06
CA ASP A 178 14.85 18.68 -0.97
C ASP A 178 14.18 17.29 -1.04
N TYR A 179 13.32 16.97 -0.07
CA TYR A 179 12.54 15.73 -0.04
C TYR A 179 11.22 15.82 -0.82
N ALA A 180 10.80 17.03 -1.22
CA ALA A 180 9.55 17.22 -1.94
C ALA A 180 9.77 17.24 -3.44
N VAL A 181 9.09 16.33 -4.15
CA VAL A 181 9.02 16.38 -5.60
C VAL A 181 7.74 17.13 -5.98
N THR A 182 7.91 18.26 -6.66
CA THR A 182 6.81 19.10 -7.15
C THR A 182 6.68 18.96 -8.67
N LEU A 183 5.57 19.45 -9.26
CA LEU A 183 5.34 19.39 -10.69
C LEU A 183 6.53 19.92 -11.52
N SER A 184 7.17 20.99 -11.05
CA SER A 184 8.31 21.60 -11.75
C SER A 184 9.60 20.77 -11.68
N SER A 185 9.70 19.85 -10.73
CA SER A 185 10.86 18.97 -10.53
C SER A 185 10.62 17.53 -10.99
N LEU A 186 9.41 17.22 -11.50
CA LEU A 186 9.16 15.92 -12.08
C LEU A 186 10.01 15.72 -13.35
N PRO A 187 10.60 14.53 -13.55
CA PRO A 187 11.22 14.17 -14.82
C PRO A 187 10.15 14.12 -15.92
N ASP A 188 10.57 14.18 -17.18
CA ASP A 188 9.67 13.86 -18.29
C ASP A 188 9.28 12.38 -18.20
N LEU A 189 8.08 12.11 -17.71
CA LEU A 189 7.58 10.75 -17.46
C LEU A 189 7.46 9.92 -18.74
N LYS A 190 7.35 10.57 -19.93
CA LYS A 190 7.28 9.88 -21.23
C LYS A 190 8.66 9.46 -21.74
N SER A 191 9.70 10.18 -21.35
CA SER A 191 11.09 9.85 -21.65
C SER A 191 11.83 9.23 -20.47
N TYR A 192 11.15 9.09 -19.32
CA TYR A 192 11.74 8.42 -18.16
C TYR A 192 12.09 7.00 -18.59
N PRO A 193 13.34 6.58 -18.40
CA PRO A 193 13.69 5.22 -18.80
C PRO A 193 12.75 4.27 -18.06
N ILE A 194 11.87 3.62 -18.80
CA ILE A 194 11.27 2.39 -18.32
C ILE A 194 12.48 1.52 -18.11
N SER A 195 12.99 1.49 -16.88
CA SER A 195 13.96 0.47 -16.57
C SER A 195 13.25 -0.82 -16.93
N SER A 196 13.76 -1.52 -17.90
CA SER A 196 13.45 -2.93 -18.11
C SER A 196 14.04 -3.67 -16.90
N ASP A 197 13.61 -3.22 -15.69
CA ASP A 197 14.04 -3.82 -14.44
C ASP A 197 13.37 -5.18 -14.34
N ASN A 198 13.97 -6.14 -15.06
CA ASN A 198 13.65 -7.55 -14.95
C ASN A 198 14.05 -8.12 -13.58
N THR A 199 14.44 -7.23 -12.64
CA THR A 199 14.80 -7.64 -11.29
C THR A 199 13.60 -8.34 -10.65
N GLN A 200 13.78 -9.58 -10.31
CA GLN A 200 12.80 -10.41 -9.62
C GLN A 200 13.45 -10.99 -8.37
N ILE A 201 12.66 -11.15 -7.32
CA ILE A 201 13.06 -11.90 -6.14
C ILE A 201 12.07 -13.01 -5.87
N THR A 202 12.55 -14.20 -5.60
CA THR A 202 11.75 -15.35 -5.20
C THR A 202 12.39 -16.03 -3.99
N LEU A 203 11.60 -16.74 -3.22
CA LEU A 203 12.08 -17.62 -2.17
C LEU A 203 11.91 -19.08 -2.60
N ASP A 204 12.79 -19.94 -2.11
CA ASP A 204 12.74 -21.39 -2.33
C ASP A 204 11.51 -22.06 -1.70
N SER A 205 10.74 -21.31 -0.89
CA SER A 205 9.48 -21.77 -0.32
C SER A 205 8.56 -20.60 0.06
N THR A 206 7.26 -20.76 -0.13
CA THR A 206 6.23 -19.83 0.32
C THR A 206 5.70 -20.15 1.72
N SER A 207 5.95 -21.38 2.23
CA SER A 207 5.59 -21.79 3.58
C SER A 207 6.55 -22.84 4.13
N LYS A 208 6.82 -22.79 5.43
CA LYS A 208 7.62 -23.76 6.19
C LYS A 208 7.03 -24.01 7.57
N GLU A 209 7.11 -25.25 8.04
CA GLU A 209 6.93 -25.58 9.46
C GLU A 209 8.30 -25.78 10.11
N VAL A 210 8.50 -25.22 11.29
CA VAL A 210 9.75 -25.28 12.05
C VAL A 210 9.43 -25.59 13.50
N THR A 211 10.18 -26.48 14.11
CA THR A 211 10.03 -26.78 15.54
C THR A 211 10.64 -25.66 16.38
N TYR A 212 10.01 -25.28 17.49
CA TYR A 212 10.58 -24.32 18.44
C TYR A 212 12.01 -24.67 18.82
N GLY A 213 12.91 -23.71 18.74
CA GLY A 213 14.34 -23.85 19.00
C GLY A 213 15.18 -24.26 17.79
N ASP A 214 14.55 -24.75 16.71
CA ASP A 214 15.27 -25.10 15.49
C ASP A 214 15.42 -23.89 14.56
N SER A 215 16.32 -23.99 13.57
CA SER A 215 16.52 -23.00 12.52
C SER A 215 16.42 -23.64 11.15
N ILE A 216 15.94 -22.87 10.18
CA ILE A 216 15.94 -23.23 8.76
C ILE A 216 16.59 -22.10 7.96
N THR A 217 17.05 -22.41 6.75
CA THR A 217 17.53 -21.39 5.81
C THR A 217 16.52 -21.25 4.67
N LEU A 218 16.05 -20.02 4.44
CA LEU A 218 15.35 -19.63 3.23
C LEU A 218 16.38 -19.07 2.23
N LYS A 219 16.28 -19.51 0.98
CA LYS A 219 17.12 -19.01 -0.10
C LYS A 219 16.34 -18.04 -0.96
N ALA A 220 16.83 -16.81 -1.06
CA ALA A 220 16.33 -15.85 -2.01
C ALA A 220 17.09 -16.01 -3.34
N SER A 221 16.35 -16.08 -4.45
CA SER A 221 16.89 -16.04 -5.80
C SER A 221 16.51 -14.70 -6.41
N VAL A 222 17.51 -13.94 -6.87
CA VAL A 222 17.34 -12.64 -7.51
C VAL A 222 17.75 -12.76 -8.97
N THR A 223 16.84 -12.40 -9.88
CA THR A 223 17.14 -12.16 -11.29
C THR A 223 17.31 -10.66 -11.46
N SER A 224 18.49 -10.20 -11.89
CA SER A 224 18.79 -8.78 -12.08
C SER A 224 20.04 -8.63 -12.94
N ASP A 225 20.09 -7.58 -13.75
CA ASP A 225 21.27 -7.22 -14.54
C ASP A 225 22.41 -6.62 -13.69
N THR A 226 22.11 -6.25 -12.45
CA THR A 226 23.09 -5.71 -11.49
C THR A 226 22.99 -6.43 -10.15
N PRO A 227 24.09 -6.56 -9.39
CA PRO A 227 24.05 -7.15 -8.05
C PRO A 227 23.08 -6.39 -7.14
N GLN A 228 22.21 -7.13 -6.46
CA GLN A 228 21.21 -6.59 -5.55
C GLN A 228 21.47 -7.05 -4.12
N THR A 229 21.25 -6.16 -3.15
CA THR A 229 21.30 -6.50 -1.73
C THR A 229 19.91 -6.94 -1.27
N VAL A 230 19.82 -8.14 -0.70
CA VAL A 230 18.58 -8.66 -0.11
C VAL A 230 18.51 -8.28 1.37
N THR A 231 17.45 -7.63 1.77
CA THR A 231 17.14 -7.37 3.19
C THR A 231 16.08 -8.32 3.69
N TRP A 232 16.16 -8.72 4.97
CA TRP A 232 15.29 -9.71 5.57
C TRP A 232 14.53 -9.13 6.76
N LYS A 233 13.23 -9.39 6.85
CA LYS A 233 12.37 -8.94 7.96
C LYS A 233 11.45 -10.06 8.41
N SER A 234 11.21 -10.16 9.73
CA SER A 234 10.15 -10.98 10.30
C SER A 234 8.99 -10.09 10.74
N SER A 235 7.76 -10.51 10.47
CA SER A 235 6.54 -9.82 10.94
C SER A 235 6.32 -9.99 12.44
N ASN A 236 6.94 -11.03 13.06
CA ASN A 236 6.82 -11.29 14.50
C ASN A 236 8.07 -11.99 15.03
N THR A 237 8.98 -11.22 15.59
CA THR A 237 10.24 -11.72 16.14
C THR A 237 10.09 -12.54 17.43
N ALA A 238 8.93 -12.46 18.09
CA ALA A 238 8.61 -13.36 19.22
C ALA A 238 8.29 -14.79 18.74
N VAL A 239 7.92 -14.97 17.47
CA VAL A 239 7.63 -16.28 16.86
C VAL A 239 8.81 -16.80 16.09
N ALA A 240 9.40 -15.96 15.21
CA ALA A 240 10.59 -16.31 14.44
C ALA A 240 11.44 -15.07 14.17
N THR A 241 12.74 -15.17 14.32
CA THR A 241 13.71 -14.16 13.88
C THR A 241 14.32 -14.56 12.55
N VAL A 242 14.86 -13.58 11.79
CA VAL A 242 15.59 -13.86 10.56
C VAL A 242 16.85 -13.00 10.47
N LYS A 243 17.95 -13.61 10.01
CA LYS A 243 19.19 -12.94 9.68
C LYS A 243 19.83 -13.64 8.47
N ASP A 244 20.05 -12.89 7.41
CA ASP A 244 20.69 -13.39 6.16
C ASP A 244 20.04 -14.69 5.62
N GLY A 245 18.70 -14.76 5.69
CA GLY A 245 17.91 -15.92 5.28
C GLY A 245 17.82 -17.04 6.31
N VAL A 246 18.62 -17.01 7.38
CA VAL A 246 18.51 -17.98 8.49
C VAL A 246 17.37 -17.58 9.41
N VAL A 247 16.35 -18.42 9.47
CA VAL A 247 15.14 -18.22 10.29
C VAL A 247 15.25 -19.10 11.52
N THR A 248 15.18 -18.49 12.71
CA THR A 248 15.21 -19.20 14.00
C THR A 248 13.84 -19.12 14.67
N ALA A 249 13.29 -20.27 15.04
CA ALA A 249 11.99 -20.40 15.70
C ALA A 249 12.10 -20.04 17.18
N THR A 250 11.57 -18.89 17.59
CA THR A 250 11.69 -18.32 18.94
C THR A 250 10.44 -18.46 19.80
N GLY A 251 9.28 -18.78 19.21
CA GLY A 251 8.02 -18.96 19.92
C GLY A 251 6.96 -19.63 19.07
N LYS A 252 5.98 -20.30 19.69
CA LYS A 252 4.86 -20.94 19.00
C LYS A 252 3.99 -19.89 18.29
N GLY A 253 3.62 -20.13 17.05
CA GLY A 253 2.75 -19.24 16.28
C GLY A 253 3.08 -19.23 14.78
N THR A 254 2.69 -18.16 14.11
CA THR A 254 2.99 -17.95 12.70
C THR A 254 3.64 -16.59 12.51
N ALA A 255 4.70 -16.52 11.72
CA ALA A 255 5.35 -15.29 11.31
C ALA A 255 5.56 -15.30 9.80
N LYS A 256 5.47 -14.13 9.15
CA LYS A 256 5.87 -13.94 7.76
C LYS A 256 7.33 -13.50 7.74
N ILE A 257 8.14 -14.17 6.95
CA ILE A 257 9.53 -13.81 6.67
C ILE A 257 9.58 -13.21 5.27
N THR A 258 9.97 -11.95 5.19
CA THR A 258 10.04 -11.19 3.95
C THR A 258 11.49 -10.94 3.54
N ALA A 259 11.82 -11.24 2.31
CA ALA A 259 13.05 -10.86 1.64
C ALA A 259 12.73 -9.72 0.65
N SER A 260 13.42 -8.58 0.75
CA SER A 260 13.12 -7.38 -0.04
C SER A 260 14.37 -6.86 -0.75
N LEU A 261 14.17 -6.26 -1.91
CA LEU A 261 15.18 -5.54 -2.68
C LEU A 261 15.05 -4.03 -2.50
N PRO A 262 16.11 -3.24 -2.80
CA PRO A 262 16.07 -1.78 -2.71
C PRO A 262 15.00 -1.11 -3.57
N ASN A 263 14.59 -1.77 -4.67
CA ASN A 263 13.51 -1.29 -5.56
C ASN A 263 12.09 -1.59 -5.07
N GLY A 264 11.95 -2.10 -3.83
CA GLY A 264 10.65 -2.43 -3.21
C GLY A 264 10.10 -3.81 -3.56
N ARG A 265 10.68 -4.55 -4.50
CA ARG A 265 10.25 -5.92 -4.80
C ARG A 265 10.56 -6.84 -3.63
N SER A 266 9.65 -7.76 -3.32
CA SER A 266 9.79 -8.66 -2.18
C SER A 266 9.20 -10.04 -2.44
N ALA A 267 9.64 -11.01 -1.64
CA ALA A 267 9.08 -12.35 -1.58
C ALA A 267 8.88 -12.77 -0.12
N VAL A 268 7.79 -13.49 0.14
CA VAL A 268 7.36 -13.82 1.50
C VAL A 268 7.27 -15.33 1.70
N CYS A 269 7.75 -15.81 2.84
CA CYS A 269 7.54 -17.17 3.32
C CYS A 269 6.78 -17.13 4.66
N THR A 270 5.67 -17.85 4.74
CA THR A 270 4.93 -18.02 6.00
C THR A 270 5.58 -19.13 6.82
N VAL A 271 6.11 -18.80 7.99
CA VAL A 271 6.74 -19.74 8.91
C VAL A 271 5.81 -20.04 10.07
N LYS A 272 5.42 -21.31 10.20
CA LYS A 272 4.62 -21.81 11.33
C LYS A 272 5.55 -22.52 12.30
N VAL A 273 5.63 -22.02 13.51
CA VAL A 273 6.43 -22.62 14.57
C VAL A 273 5.56 -23.55 15.42
N THR A 274 5.96 -24.81 15.51
CA THR A 274 5.29 -25.85 16.29
C THR A 274 6.15 -26.28 17.46
N THR A 275 5.52 -26.86 18.49
CA THR A 275 6.25 -27.47 19.62
C THR A 275 6.65 -28.91 19.30
N LYS A 276 7.77 -29.34 19.82
CA LYS A 276 8.22 -30.75 19.72
C LYS A 276 7.13 -31.66 20.28
N LYS A 277 6.68 -32.65 19.50
CA LYS A 277 5.76 -33.67 19.99
C LYS A 277 6.53 -34.54 21.00
N LEU A 278 6.11 -34.52 22.27
CA LEU A 278 6.66 -35.44 23.24
C LEU A 278 6.34 -36.87 22.82
N PRO A 279 7.27 -37.83 22.96
CA PRO A 279 6.95 -39.22 22.72
C PRO A 279 5.79 -39.62 23.65
N THR A 280 4.76 -40.21 23.12
CA THR A 280 3.72 -40.87 23.90
C THR A 280 4.35 -42.10 24.54
N SER A 281 4.47 -42.06 25.87
CA SER A 281 4.86 -43.20 26.69
C SER A 281 3.85 -44.31 26.59
#